data_7bd6781455f60212be3012fb9fbe5abc
#
_entry.id   7bd6781455f60212be3012fb9fbe5abc
#
_cell.length_a   1.000
_cell.length_b   1.000
_cell.length_c   1.000
_cell.angle_alpha   90.00
_cell.angle_beta   90.00
_cell.angle_gamma   90.00
#
_symmetry.space_group_name_H-M   'P 1'
#
loop_
_entity.id
_entity.type
_entity.pdbx_description
1 polymer ?
#
loop_
_entity_poly.entity_id
_entity_poly.type
_entity_poly.pdbx_seq_one_letter_code
_entity_poly.pdbx_strand_id
1 'polypeptide(L)'
;FVVGTGLSMIDVALHLDKHGHRGKISAISTRGLLPAVHKLGYTYPAFADELKSTDRITDIQKIVRRHMKLADANGSNWRAVIDSLRPATQGLWLGLPVAEKRYFKQHLSRYWNVARHRMPAEAAAILDEMQSKGSLEILKGRLKSITSGNDGGFDIKFTTIGVEHSVGSDVLVNCIGSEAN
;
A
#
# COMPACT_ATOMS: atom_id res chain seq x y z
N PHE A 1 11.04 12.19 8.42
CA PHE A 1 11.10 10.86 7.78
C PHE A 1 9.88 10.04 8.17
N VAL A 2 9.29 9.28 7.22
CA VAL A 2 8.10 8.47 7.45
C VAL A 2 8.40 7.00 7.14
N VAL A 3 8.03 6.11 8.06
CA VAL A 3 8.17 4.66 7.88
C VAL A 3 6.82 4.07 7.53
N GLY A 4 6.67 3.59 6.30
CA GLY A 4 5.43 3.12 5.69
C GLY A 4 4.96 4.06 4.57
N THR A 5 4.30 3.49 3.55
CA THR A 5 3.79 4.23 2.37
C THR A 5 2.30 3.96 2.12
N GLY A 6 1.56 3.60 3.18
CA GLY A 6 0.11 3.38 3.15
C GLY A 6 -0.72 4.67 3.30
N LEU A 7 -2.03 4.53 3.53
CA LEU A 7 -2.95 5.66 3.69
C LEU A 7 -2.53 6.62 4.82
N SER A 8 -2.05 6.10 5.95
CA SER A 8 -1.59 6.95 7.06
C SER A 8 -0.43 7.88 6.65
N MET A 9 0.50 7.41 5.81
CA MET A 9 1.55 8.26 5.27
C MET A 9 0.96 9.35 4.35
N ILE A 10 -0.03 9.00 3.54
CA ILE A 10 -0.73 9.95 2.67
C ILE A 10 -1.38 11.05 3.52
N ASP A 11 -2.12 10.67 4.57
CA ASP A 11 -2.75 11.64 5.47
C ASP A 11 -1.73 12.57 6.12
N VAL A 12 -0.59 12.05 6.56
CA VAL A 12 0.53 12.84 7.11
C VAL A 12 1.09 13.80 6.07
N ALA A 13 1.36 13.33 4.84
CA ALA A 13 1.93 14.16 3.77
C ALA A 13 0.97 15.30 3.39
N LEU A 14 -0.32 15.00 3.19
CA LEU A 14 -1.36 15.99 2.89
C LEU A 14 -1.54 17.00 4.03
N HIS A 15 -1.49 16.55 5.28
CA HIS A 15 -1.58 17.42 6.44
C HIS A 15 -0.40 18.40 6.51
N LEU A 16 0.82 17.91 6.31
CA LEU A 16 2.02 18.74 6.31
C LEU A 16 2.02 19.75 5.15
N ASP A 17 1.65 19.33 3.94
CA ASP A 17 1.53 20.21 2.79
C ASP A 17 0.51 21.35 3.04
N LYS A 18 -0.68 20.99 3.51
CA LYS A 18 -1.75 21.95 3.84
C LYS A 18 -1.34 22.97 4.89
N HIS A 19 -0.46 22.60 5.83
CA HIS A 19 0.02 23.50 6.90
C HIS A 19 1.34 24.20 6.55
N GLY A 20 1.77 24.16 5.29
CA GLY A 20 2.91 24.91 4.79
C GLY A 20 4.26 24.35 5.19
N HIS A 21 4.35 23.05 5.44
CA HIS A 21 5.63 22.39 5.66
C HIS A 21 6.56 22.56 4.45
N ARG A 22 7.79 23.01 4.68
CA ARG A 22 8.76 23.29 3.62
C ARG A 22 9.93 22.30 3.55
N GLY A 23 10.04 21.44 4.56
CA GLY A 23 11.08 20.42 4.60
C GLY A 23 10.79 19.25 3.64
N LYS A 24 11.80 18.48 3.31
CA LYS A 24 11.65 17.26 2.52
C LYS A 24 10.99 16.16 3.36
N ILE A 25 9.98 15.50 2.81
CA ILE A 25 9.35 14.32 3.38
C ILE A 25 9.89 13.10 2.63
N SER A 26 10.60 12.22 3.32
CA SER A 26 11.06 10.94 2.76
C SER A 26 10.26 9.80 3.40
N ALA A 27 9.51 9.04 2.60
CA ALA A 27 8.71 7.92 3.07
C ALA A 27 9.25 6.60 2.54
N ILE A 28 9.54 5.65 3.44
CA ILE A 28 10.15 4.37 3.08
C ILE A 28 9.21 3.19 3.32
N SER A 29 9.17 2.27 2.36
CA SER A 29 8.62 0.91 2.57
C SER A 29 9.40 -0.12 1.76
N THR A 30 9.27 -1.39 2.12
CA THR A 30 10.02 -2.48 1.46
C THR A 30 9.75 -2.59 -0.04
N ARG A 31 8.65 -2.06 -0.54
CA ARG A 31 8.27 -2.11 -1.96
C ARG A 31 8.08 -0.75 -2.60
N GLY A 32 8.03 0.33 -1.83
CA GLY A 32 7.75 1.68 -2.34
C GLY A 32 6.37 1.79 -3.00
N LEU A 33 5.41 0.96 -2.60
CA LEU A 33 4.07 0.95 -3.18
C LEU A 33 3.19 1.98 -2.48
N LEU A 34 2.48 2.79 -3.26
CA LEU A 34 1.41 3.65 -2.80
C LEU A 34 0.05 2.96 -2.98
N PRO A 35 -0.96 3.28 -2.15
CA PRO A 35 -2.34 2.93 -2.40
C PRO A 35 -2.78 3.31 -3.80
N ALA A 36 -3.53 2.44 -4.48
CA ALA A 36 -4.05 2.77 -5.80
C ALA A 36 -5.07 3.92 -5.73
N VAL A 37 -5.16 4.69 -6.80
CA VAL A 37 -6.16 5.77 -6.90
C VAL A 37 -7.55 5.17 -7.09
N HIS A 38 -8.55 5.68 -6.40
CA HIS A 38 -9.94 5.27 -6.57
C HIS A 38 -10.49 5.77 -7.91
N LYS A 39 -11.31 4.94 -8.58
CA LYS A 39 -12.06 5.30 -9.78
C LYS A 39 -13.52 4.91 -9.58
N LEU A 40 -14.42 5.86 -9.78
CA LEU A 40 -15.87 5.68 -9.71
C LEU A 40 -16.46 5.28 -11.06
N GLY A 41 -17.72 4.86 -11.07
CA GLY A 41 -18.50 4.61 -12.29
C GLY A 41 -18.31 3.22 -12.89
N TYR A 42 -17.62 2.29 -12.22
CA TYR A 42 -17.43 0.92 -12.68
C TYR A 42 -18.13 -0.07 -11.74
N THR A 43 -18.79 -1.06 -12.33
CA THR A 43 -19.37 -2.20 -11.61
C THR A 43 -18.86 -3.50 -12.20
N TYR A 44 -18.89 -4.58 -11.41
CA TYR A 44 -18.53 -5.92 -11.88
C TYR A 44 -19.45 -6.94 -11.21
N PRO A 45 -19.93 -7.96 -11.94
CA PRO A 45 -20.76 -9.03 -11.38
C PRO A 45 -20.04 -9.77 -10.25
N ALA A 46 -20.80 -10.26 -9.28
CA ALA A 46 -20.26 -11.12 -8.24
C ALA A 46 -19.80 -12.46 -8.84
N PHE A 47 -18.62 -12.92 -8.43
CA PHE A 47 -18.04 -14.20 -8.85
C PHE A 47 -17.46 -15.00 -7.67
N ALA A 48 -17.86 -14.63 -6.46
CA ALA A 48 -17.34 -15.24 -5.23
C ALA A 48 -17.60 -16.74 -5.14
N ASP A 49 -18.63 -17.26 -5.81
CA ASP A 49 -18.92 -18.70 -5.83
C ASP A 49 -17.83 -19.50 -6.55
N GLU A 50 -17.18 -18.95 -7.56
CA GLU A 50 -16.04 -19.58 -8.22
C GLU A 50 -14.86 -19.74 -7.25
N LEU A 51 -14.71 -18.85 -6.29
CA LEU A 51 -13.62 -18.87 -5.31
C LEU A 51 -13.82 -19.92 -4.21
N LYS A 52 -15.04 -20.40 -4.02
CA LYS A 52 -15.36 -21.46 -3.06
C LYS A 52 -14.89 -22.83 -3.51
N SER A 53 -14.53 -22.98 -4.79
CA SER A 53 -14.06 -24.24 -5.37
C SER A 53 -12.63 -24.61 -4.96
N THR A 54 -11.91 -23.72 -4.29
CA THR A 54 -10.52 -23.92 -3.89
C THR A 54 -10.23 -23.30 -2.53
N ASP A 55 -9.37 -23.92 -1.78
CA ASP A 55 -8.79 -23.44 -0.52
C ASP A 55 -7.36 -22.89 -0.69
N ARG A 56 -6.82 -22.90 -1.93
CA ARG A 56 -5.47 -22.44 -2.25
C ARG A 56 -5.49 -20.97 -2.67
N ILE A 57 -4.77 -20.13 -1.95
CA ILE A 57 -4.72 -18.68 -2.22
C ILE A 57 -4.14 -18.35 -3.61
N THR A 58 -3.24 -19.18 -4.13
CA THR A 58 -2.67 -19.02 -5.47
C THR A 58 -3.71 -19.27 -6.56
N ASP A 59 -4.67 -20.15 -6.36
CA ASP A 59 -5.72 -20.44 -7.33
C ASP A 59 -6.81 -19.37 -7.24
N ILE A 60 -7.16 -18.90 -6.04
CA ILE A 60 -7.98 -17.70 -5.84
C ILE A 60 -7.35 -16.50 -6.61
N GLN A 61 -6.04 -16.30 -6.49
CA GLN A 61 -5.35 -15.23 -7.19
C GLN A 61 -5.44 -15.37 -8.72
N LYS A 62 -5.33 -16.59 -9.28
CA LYS A 62 -5.49 -16.84 -10.72
C LYS A 62 -6.91 -16.50 -11.20
N ILE A 63 -7.93 -16.91 -10.43
CA ILE A 63 -9.33 -16.61 -10.74
C ILE A 63 -9.56 -15.08 -10.74
N VAL A 64 -9.13 -14.39 -9.69
CA VAL A 64 -9.26 -12.93 -9.60
C VAL A 64 -8.55 -12.22 -10.76
N ARG A 65 -7.34 -12.64 -11.12
CA ARG A 65 -6.60 -12.08 -12.28
C ARG A 65 -7.31 -12.33 -13.60
N ARG A 66 -7.96 -13.49 -13.78
CA ARG A 66 -8.78 -13.76 -14.96
C ARG A 66 -9.93 -12.77 -15.05
N HIS A 67 -10.65 -12.54 -13.94
CA HIS A 67 -11.74 -11.57 -13.89
C HIS A 67 -11.26 -10.12 -14.13
N MET A 68 -10.08 -9.76 -13.66
CA MET A 68 -9.49 -8.44 -13.96
C MET A 68 -9.24 -8.26 -15.47
N LYS A 69 -8.72 -9.29 -16.15
CA LYS A 69 -8.53 -9.25 -17.62
C LYS A 69 -9.86 -9.18 -18.37
N LEU A 70 -10.86 -9.93 -17.93
CA LEU A 70 -12.21 -9.87 -18.50
C LEU A 70 -12.86 -8.50 -18.30
N ALA A 71 -12.71 -7.89 -17.13
CA ALA A 71 -13.20 -6.55 -16.85
C ALA A 71 -12.57 -5.52 -17.81
N ASP A 72 -11.26 -5.58 -17.98
CA ASP A 72 -10.53 -4.69 -18.87
C ASP A 72 -10.97 -4.86 -20.34
N ALA A 73 -11.09 -6.10 -20.81
CA ALA A 73 -11.56 -6.41 -22.17
C ALA A 73 -13.00 -5.93 -22.43
N ASN A 74 -13.83 -5.83 -21.40
CA ASN A 74 -15.23 -5.37 -21.51
C ASN A 74 -15.42 -3.89 -21.13
N GLY A 75 -14.35 -3.09 -21.14
CA GLY A 75 -14.43 -1.65 -20.85
C GLY A 75 -14.72 -1.30 -19.38
N SER A 76 -14.63 -2.28 -18.48
CA SER A 76 -14.72 -2.07 -17.04
C SER A 76 -13.32 -1.85 -16.44
N ASN A 77 -13.18 -2.00 -15.13
CA ASN A 77 -11.94 -1.71 -14.43
C ASN A 77 -11.66 -2.76 -13.35
N TRP A 78 -10.42 -3.17 -13.20
CA TRP A 78 -9.98 -4.12 -12.17
C TRP A 78 -10.43 -3.75 -10.75
N ARG A 79 -10.64 -2.45 -10.48
CA ARG A 79 -11.12 -1.96 -9.18
C ARG A 79 -12.51 -2.46 -8.85
N ALA A 80 -13.39 -2.50 -9.85
CA ALA A 80 -14.74 -3.04 -9.71
C ALA A 80 -14.71 -4.55 -9.39
N VAL A 81 -13.75 -5.29 -9.95
CA VAL A 81 -13.53 -6.71 -9.62
C VAL A 81 -13.15 -6.87 -8.14
N ILE A 82 -12.21 -6.07 -7.64
CA ILE A 82 -11.84 -6.08 -6.22
C ILE A 82 -13.02 -5.68 -5.32
N ASP A 83 -13.81 -4.71 -5.76
CA ASP A 83 -14.98 -4.25 -4.99
C ASP A 83 -16.08 -5.30 -4.93
N SER A 84 -16.30 -6.08 -6.00
CA SER A 84 -17.28 -7.17 -6.01
C SER A 84 -16.96 -8.32 -5.04
N LEU A 85 -15.69 -8.41 -4.59
CA LEU A 85 -15.25 -9.39 -3.58
C LEU A 85 -15.59 -8.98 -2.14
N ARG A 86 -15.92 -7.71 -1.89
CA ARG A 86 -16.13 -7.19 -0.51
C ARG A 86 -17.06 -8.06 0.33
N PRO A 87 -18.24 -8.45 -0.13
CA PRO A 87 -19.16 -9.26 0.67
C PRO A 87 -18.61 -10.64 1.04
N ALA A 88 -17.77 -11.21 0.18
CA ALA A 88 -17.23 -12.56 0.34
C ALA A 88 -15.87 -12.62 1.06
N THR A 89 -15.16 -11.48 1.18
CA THR A 89 -13.77 -11.45 1.64
C THR A 89 -13.59 -12.10 3.02
N GLN A 90 -14.48 -11.84 3.97
CA GLN A 90 -14.41 -12.40 5.32
C GLN A 90 -14.61 -13.92 5.31
N GLY A 91 -15.61 -14.40 4.58
CA GLY A 91 -15.89 -15.85 4.48
C GLY A 91 -14.75 -16.61 3.82
N LEU A 92 -14.21 -16.06 2.72
CA LEU A 92 -13.03 -16.61 2.04
C LEU A 92 -11.83 -16.68 2.99
N TRP A 93 -11.56 -15.61 3.72
CA TRP A 93 -10.45 -15.58 4.68
C TRP A 93 -10.61 -16.61 5.79
N LEU A 94 -11.79 -16.74 6.37
CA LEU A 94 -12.06 -17.72 7.41
C LEU A 94 -11.88 -19.16 6.92
N GLY A 95 -12.31 -19.46 5.68
CA GLY A 95 -12.20 -20.76 5.05
C GLY A 95 -10.79 -21.19 4.66
N LEU A 96 -9.84 -20.26 4.53
CA LEU A 96 -8.46 -20.59 4.15
C LEU A 96 -7.74 -21.38 5.25
N PRO A 97 -6.97 -22.44 4.89
CA PRO A 97 -6.04 -23.11 5.78
C PRO A 97 -4.99 -22.14 6.36
N VAL A 98 -4.46 -22.46 7.55
CA VAL A 98 -3.45 -21.62 8.22
C VAL A 98 -2.21 -21.40 7.35
N ALA A 99 -1.76 -22.42 6.62
CA ALA A 99 -0.62 -22.30 5.73
C ALA A 99 -0.87 -21.27 4.61
N GLU A 100 -2.07 -21.27 4.02
CA GLU A 100 -2.47 -20.35 2.96
C GLU A 100 -2.62 -18.90 3.49
N LYS A 101 -3.16 -18.74 4.71
CA LYS A 101 -3.21 -17.45 5.41
C LYS A 101 -1.80 -16.89 5.65
N ARG A 102 -0.84 -17.74 6.04
CA ARG A 102 0.56 -17.36 6.22
C ARG A 102 1.19 -16.96 4.90
N TYR A 103 1.00 -17.75 3.85
CA TYR A 103 1.49 -17.43 2.51
C TYR A 103 0.93 -16.08 2.01
N PHE A 104 -0.38 -15.84 2.19
CA PHE A 104 -0.99 -14.56 1.85
C PHE A 104 -0.34 -13.40 2.59
N LYS A 105 -0.20 -13.49 3.91
CA LYS A 105 0.43 -12.45 4.74
C LYS A 105 1.85 -12.14 4.26
N GLN A 106 2.64 -13.14 3.94
CA GLN A 106 4.04 -12.97 3.54
C GLN A 106 4.20 -12.43 2.11
N HIS A 107 3.35 -12.86 1.17
CA HIS A 107 3.60 -12.63 -0.26
C HIS A 107 2.57 -11.72 -0.95
N LEU A 108 1.30 -11.72 -0.53
CA LEU A 108 0.20 -11.09 -1.25
C LEU A 108 -0.43 -9.89 -0.54
N SER A 109 -0.39 -9.84 0.79
CA SER A 109 -1.11 -8.83 1.59
C SER A 109 -0.81 -7.39 1.17
N ARG A 110 0.44 -7.08 0.82
CA ARG A 110 0.86 -5.75 0.37
C ARG A 110 0.18 -5.32 -0.93
N TYR A 111 0.02 -6.24 -1.88
CA TYR A 111 -0.67 -5.96 -3.15
C TYR A 111 -2.18 -5.87 -2.96
N TRP A 112 -2.73 -6.71 -2.08
CA TRP A 112 -4.11 -6.62 -1.67
C TRP A 112 -4.42 -5.27 -1.02
N ASN A 113 -3.57 -4.81 -0.10
CA ASN A 113 -3.74 -3.53 0.57
C ASN A 113 -3.71 -2.36 -0.41
N VAL A 114 -2.78 -2.36 -1.38
CA VAL A 114 -2.72 -1.35 -2.46
C VAL A 114 -4.01 -1.33 -3.28
N ALA A 115 -4.54 -2.50 -3.62
CA ALA A 115 -5.74 -2.61 -4.45
C ALA A 115 -7.04 -2.32 -3.69
N ARG A 116 -7.08 -2.65 -2.39
CA ARG A 116 -8.27 -2.60 -1.55
C ARG A 116 -8.44 -1.29 -0.81
N HIS A 117 -7.35 -0.72 -0.29
CA HIS A 117 -7.32 0.54 0.44
C HIS A 117 -6.79 1.62 -0.49
N ARG A 118 -7.69 2.28 -1.20
CA ARG A 118 -7.37 3.22 -2.28
C ARG A 118 -7.49 4.66 -1.80
N MET A 119 -6.68 5.55 -2.36
CA MET A 119 -6.74 6.98 -2.09
C MET A 119 -7.69 7.71 -3.05
N PRO A 120 -8.27 8.84 -2.64
CA PRO A 120 -9.01 9.75 -3.52
C PRO A 120 -8.12 10.28 -4.66
N ALA A 121 -8.74 10.67 -5.78
CA ALA A 121 -8.02 11.22 -6.94
C ALA A 121 -7.35 12.56 -6.59
N GLU A 122 -8.01 13.36 -5.78
CA GLU A 122 -7.50 14.66 -5.31
C GLU A 122 -6.22 14.47 -4.47
N ALA A 123 -6.21 13.48 -3.58
CA ALA A 123 -5.03 13.14 -2.79
C ALA A 123 -3.86 12.70 -3.68
N ALA A 124 -4.15 11.88 -4.71
CA ALA A 124 -3.14 11.46 -5.66
C ALA A 124 -2.51 12.65 -6.41
N ALA A 125 -3.33 13.59 -6.88
CA ALA A 125 -2.85 14.77 -7.58
C ALA A 125 -1.91 15.63 -6.71
N ILE A 126 -2.25 15.82 -5.43
CA ILE A 126 -1.38 16.57 -4.50
C ILE A 126 -0.05 15.80 -4.27
N LEU A 127 -0.10 14.48 -4.08
CA LEU A 127 1.12 13.69 -3.91
C LEU A 127 2.01 13.72 -5.16
N ASP A 128 1.42 13.66 -6.36
CA ASP A 128 2.15 13.77 -7.63
C ASP A 128 2.82 15.15 -7.75
N GLU A 129 2.13 16.21 -7.33
CA GLU A 129 2.69 17.57 -7.28
C GLU A 129 3.85 17.65 -6.29
N MET A 130 3.68 17.12 -5.06
CA MET A 130 4.73 17.08 -4.04
C MET A 130 5.97 16.31 -4.53
N GLN A 131 5.77 15.18 -5.21
CA GLN A 131 6.88 14.39 -5.78
C GLN A 131 7.58 15.16 -6.91
N SER A 132 6.83 15.82 -7.80
CA SER A 132 7.39 16.61 -8.91
C SER A 132 8.20 17.81 -8.41
N LYS A 133 7.80 18.41 -7.30
CA LYS A 133 8.53 19.51 -6.62
C LYS A 133 9.72 19.01 -5.76
N GLY A 134 9.85 17.70 -5.56
CA GLY A 134 10.88 17.11 -4.71
C GLY A 134 10.64 17.25 -3.21
N SER A 135 9.47 17.76 -2.79
CA SER A 135 9.10 17.86 -1.36
C SER A 135 8.66 16.53 -0.75
N LEU A 136 8.22 15.56 -1.58
CA LEU A 136 7.94 14.18 -1.17
C LEU A 136 8.79 13.20 -1.98
N GLU A 137 9.42 12.27 -1.29
CA GLU A 137 10.15 11.16 -1.92
C GLU A 137 9.66 9.82 -1.38
N ILE A 138 9.34 8.90 -2.31
CA ILE A 138 8.93 7.53 -1.97
C ILE A 138 10.10 6.58 -2.20
N LEU A 139 10.61 6.01 -1.11
CA LEU A 139 11.76 5.12 -1.12
C LEU A 139 11.34 3.64 -1.09
N LYS A 140 11.84 2.88 -2.05
CA LYS A 140 11.78 1.41 -2.01
C LYS A 140 13.02 0.90 -1.30
N GLY A 141 12.87 0.50 -0.03
CA GLY A 141 14.02 0.10 0.76
C GLY A 141 13.65 -0.60 2.06
N ARG A 142 14.68 -0.93 2.82
CA ARG A 142 14.54 -1.54 4.15
C ARG A 142 15.20 -0.64 5.19
N LEU A 143 14.44 -0.27 6.18
CA LEU A 143 14.95 0.36 7.39
C LEU A 143 15.91 -0.61 8.11
N LYS A 144 17.04 -0.10 8.56
CA LYS A 144 18.07 -0.84 9.29
C LYS A 144 18.09 -0.45 10.75
N SER A 145 18.26 0.84 11.03
CA SER A 145 18.26 1.36 12.39
C SER A 145 17.77 2.79 12.44
N ILE A 146 17.28 3.16 13.59
CA ILE A 146 16.94 4.52 13.97
C ILE A 146 17.63 4.74 15.31
N THR A 147 18.41 5.82 15.40
CA THR A 147 19.08 6.24 16.64
C THR A 147 18.79 7.73 16.89
N SER A 148 18.90 8.17 18.13
CA SER A 148 18.81 9.60 18.43
C SER A 148 20.01 10.30 17.82
N GLY A 149 19.77 11.38 17.10
CA GLY A 149 20.80 12.29 16.60
C GLY A 149 21.33 13.21 17.69
N ASN A 150 22.51 13.75 17.47
CA ASN A 150 23.20 14.61 18.46
C ASN A 150 22.44 15.94 18.71
N ASP A 151 21.63 16.40 17.74
CA ASP A 151 20.93 17.68 17.77
C ASP A 151 19.43 17.53 18.11
N GLY A 152 19.03 16.42 18.75
CA GLY A 152 17.65 16.16 19.18
C GLY A 152 16.73 15.56 18.11
N GLY A 153 17.26 15.29 16.90
CA GLY A 153 16.56 14.60 15.83
C GLY A 153 16.83 13.09 15.80
N PHE A 154 16.77 12.49 14.61
CA PHE A 154 16.96 11.07 14.38
C PHE A 154 18.00 10.83 13.29
N ASP A 155 18.93 9.89 13.52
CA ASP A 155 19.78 9.30 12.50
C ASP A 155 19.15 8.00 11.99
N ILE A 156 18.86 7.96 10.71
CA ILE A 156 18.11 6.87 10.08
C ILE A 156 18.98 6.18 9.05
N LYS A 157 19.23 4.89 9.24
CA LYS A 157 19.94 4.04 8.27
C LYS A 157 18.98 3.10 7.56
N PHE A 158 19.10 3.03 6.25
CA PHE A 158 18.28 2.17 5.41
C PHE A 158 19.05 1.71 4.17
N THR A 159 18.53 0.70 3.48
CA THR A 159 19.09 0.21 2.21
C THR A 159 18.09 0.36 1.08
N THR A 160 18.56 0.86 -0.07
CA THR A 160 17.82 0.86 -1.34
C THR A 160 18.67 0.16 -2.39
N ILE A 161 18.09 -0.81 -3.12
CA ILE A 161 18.79 -1.56 -4.19
C ILE A 161 20.16 -2.10 -3.74
N GLY A 162 20.26 -2.53 -2.47
CA GLY A 162 21.49 -3.07 -1.90
C GLY A 162 22.51 -2.02 -1.41
N VAL A 163 22.27 -0.74 -1.64
CA VAL A 163 23.13 0.36 -1.19
C VAL A 163 22.63 0.87 0.16
N GLU A 164 23.55 1.08 1.10
CA GLU A 164 23.24 1.65 2.42
C GLU A 164 23.26 3.18 2.34
N HIS A 165 22.26 3.78 3.00
CA HIS A 165 22.09 5.22 3.13
C HIS A 165 21.97 5.58 4.62
N SER A 166 22.42 6.79 4.96
CA SER A 166 22.20 7.41 6.27
C SER A 166 21.68 8.82 6.07
N VAL A 167 20.63 9.18 6.81
CA VAL A 167 20.01 10.51 6.72
C VAL A 167 19.57 10.98 8.11
N GLY A 168 19.82 12.24 8.40
CA GLY A 168 19.26 12.93 9.57
C GLY A 168 17.81 13.36 9.31
N SER A 169 16.99 13.41 10.36
CA SER A 169 15.62 13.91 10.29
C SER A 169 15.19 14.49 11.63
N ASP A 170 14.53 15.65 11.61
CA ASP A 170 14.03 16.29 12.83
C ASP A 170 12.83 15.55 13.42
N VAL A 171 12.04 14.89 12.54
CA VAL A 171 10.80 14.20 12.92
C VAL A 171 10.75 12.81 12.28
N LEU A 172 10.34 11.83 13.07
CA LEU A 172 10.09 10.47 12.62
C LEU A 172 8.61 10.10 12.84
N VAL A 173 7.95 9.65 11.78
CA VAL A 173 6.55 9.20 11.85
C VAL A 173 6.45 7.72 11.50
N ASN A 174 5.85 6.93 12.39
CA ASN A 174 5.60 5.51 12.15
C ASN A 174 4.21 5.29 11.53
N CYS A 175 4.19 4.88 10.27
CA CYS A 175 2.99 4.57 9.50
C CYS A 175 2.93 3.09 9.04
N ILE A 176 3.62 2.17 9.75
CA ILE A 176 3.66 0.74 9.37
C ILE A 176 2.28 0.05 9.58
N GLY A 177 1.43 0.61 10.42
CA GLY A 177 0.18 -0.02 10.87
C GLY A 177 0.36 -0.83 12.14
N SER A 178 -0.74 -1.32 12.71
CA SER A 178 -0.71 -2.21 13.87
C SER A 178 -0.27 -3.62 13.46
N GLU A 179 0.59 -4.26 14.24
CA GLU A 179 0.75 -5.71 14.14
C GLU A 179 -0.58 -6.37 14.51
N ALA A 180 -1.17 -7.09 13.57
CA ALA A 180 -2.26 -7.99 13.89
C ALA A 180 -1.65 -9.23 14.57
N ASN A 181 -1.83 -9.34 15.90
CA ASN A 181 -1.58 -10.55 16.65
C ASN A 181 -2.42 -11.72 16.13
#